data_e9d5d17a748eaf8815d70aefc027234d
#
_entry.id   e9d5d17a748eaf8815d70aefc027234d
#
_cell.length_a   1.000
_cell.length_b   1.000
_cell.length_c   1.000
_cell.angle_alpha   90.00
_cell.angle_beta   90.00
_cell.angle_gamma   90.00
#
_symmetry.space_group_name_H-M   'P 1'
#
loop_
_entity.id
_entity.type
_entity.pdbx_description
1 polymer ?
#
loop_
_entity_poly.entity_id
_entity_poly.type
_entity_poly.pdbx_seq_one_letter_code
_entity_poly.pdbx_strand_id
1 'polypeptide(L)'
;MRAIKRIGFIFLLFATYSHAQIMVVSQNKVVFHKMKEYHELMEKHWNPIFDKLVDEGKLDEVGTLSHAWGDEWNIAGYYKAKDLASFEKAWNEGYEKFAESTPQNVRNKITSMIMEHKDSIYQLKHSHSRK
;
A
#
# COMPACT_ATOMS: atom_id res chain seq x y z
N MET A 1 10.13 33.09 58.29
CA MET A 1 9.92 33.27 56.85
C MET A 1 9.90 31.90 56.17
N ARG A 2 8.73 31.47 55.75
CA ARG A 2 8.57 30.17 55.08
C ARG A 2 8.53 30.40 53.57
N ALA A 3 9.56 29.90 52.88
CA ALA A 3 9.62 29.94 51.41
C ALA A 3 8.72 28.84 50.83
N ILE A 4 7.66 29.26 50.17
CA ILE A 4 6.76 28.36 49.43
C ILE A 4 7.44 28.05 48.07
N LYS A 5 7.95 26.82 47.93
CA LYS A 5 8.43 26.31 46.63
C LYS A 5 7.20 26.01 45.75
N ARG A 6 6.98 26.86 44.75
CA ARG A 6 6.01 26.60 43.68
C ARG A 6 6.60 25.54 42.75
N ILE A 7 6.11 24.30 42.86
CA ILE A 7 6.40 23.25 41.90
C ILE A 7 5.47 23.48 40.70
N GLY A 8 6.01 24.00 39.63
CA GLY A 8 5.32 24.12 38.36
C GLY A 8 5.16 22.74 37.75
N PHE A 9 3.94 22.25 37.71
CA PHE A 9 3.57 21.01 37.03
C PHE A 9 3.47 21.30 35.51
N ILE A 10 4.52 20.98 34.77
CA ILE A 10 4.49 21.09 33.32
C ILE A 10 3.73 19.86 32.76
N PHE A 11 2.47 20.05 32.42
CA PHE A 11 1.70 19.10 31.66
C PHE A 11 2.23 19.09 30.23
N LEU A 12 3.10 18.14 29.89
CA LEU A 12 3.42 17.81 28.52
C LEU A 12 2.18 17.14 27.89
N LEU A 13 1.37 17.94 27.21
CA LEU A 13 0.34 17.43 26.31
C LEU A 13 1.04 16.74 25.13
N PHE A 14 1.25 15.44 25.26
CA PHE A 14 1.51 14.61 24.10
C PHE A 14 0.24 14.60 23.25
N ALA A 15 0.17 15.49 22.30
CA ALA A 15 -0.80 15.38 21.22
C ALA A 15 -0.45 14.09 20.43
N THR A 16 -1.11 13.00 20.77
CA THR A 16 -1.10 11.79 19.94
C THR A 16 -1.81 12.15 18.65
N TYR A 17 -1.08 12.53 17.64
CA TYR A 17 -1.61 12.60 16.28
C TYR A 17 -1.97 11.17 15.89
N SER A 18 -3.23 10.84 16.05
CA SER A 18 -3.81 9.63 15.48
C SER A 18 -3.84 9.84 13.98
N HIS A 19 -2.77 9.44 13.28
CA HIS A 19 -2.79 9.34 11.84
C HIS A 19 -3.77 8.24 11.47
N ALA A 20 -4.82 8.60 10.73
CA ALA A 20 -5.78 7.61 10.24
C ALA A 20 -5.05 6.68 9.26
N GLN A 21 -5.05 5.40 9.57
CA GLN A 21 -4.55 4.37 8.66
C GLN A 21 -5.26 4.49 7.32
N ILE A 22 -4.52 4.42 6.24
CA ILE A 22 -5.05 4.48 4.89
C ILE A 22 -4.96 3.13 4.18
N MET A 23 -5.85 2.93 3.22
CA MET A 23 -5.79 1.86 2.24
C MET A 23 -5.82 2.46 0.83
N VAL A 24 -4.79 2.18 0.07
CA VAL A 24 -4.76 2.49 -1.36
C VAL A 24 -5.19 1.24 -2.12
N VAL A 25 -6.13 1.40 -3.03
CA VAL A 25 -6.62 0.33 -3.93
C VAL A 25 -6.33 0.73 -5.35
N SER A 26 -5.44 -0.03 -5.98
CA SER A 26 -5.02 0.13 -7.37
C SER A 26 -5.78 -0.89 -8.23
N GLN A 27 -6.70 -0.43 -9.03
CA GLN A 27 -7.58 -1.28 -9.84
C GLN A 27 -7.15 -1.26 -11.30
N ASN A 28 -7.05 -2.45 -11.89
CA ASN A 28 -6.71 -2.64 -13.28
C ASN A 28 -7.80 -3.39 -14.02
N LYS A 29 -8.05 -2.95 -15.24
CA LYS A 29 -8.81 -3.70 -16.23
C LYS A 29 -7.80 -4.41 -17.13
N VAL A 30 -7.55 -5.68 -16.86
CA VAL A 30 -6.58 -6.49 -17.60
C VAL A 30 -7.31 -7.25 -18.70
N VAL A 31 -6.67 -7.37 -19.87
CA VAL A 31 -7.18 -8.17 -20.98
C VAL A 31 -7.48 -9.59 -20.51
N PHE A 32 -8.73 -10.04 -20.62
CA PHE A 32 -9.23 -11.25 -19.97
C PHE A 32 -8.37 -12.50 -20.22
N HIS A 33 -8.03 -12.80 -21.48
CA HIS A 33 -7.21 -13.96 -21.81
C HIS A 33 -5.73 -13.82 -21.42
N LYS A 34 -5.32 -12.64 -20.90
CA LYS A 34 -3.97 -12.35 -20.40
C LYS A 34 -3.89 -12.36 -18.87
N MET A 35 -4.99 -12.54 -18.16
CA MET A 35 -5.01 -12.46 -16.69
C MET A 35 -4.03 -13.43 -16.04
N LYS A 36 -3.95 -14.67 -16.52
CA LYS A 36 -3.02 -15.66 -15.99
C LYS A 36 -1.57 -15.19 -16.13
N GLU A 37 -1.19 -14.78 -17.32
CA GLU A 37 0.16 -14.28 -17.62
C GLU A 37 0.48 -13.02 -16.80
N TYR A 38 -0.50 -12.12 -16.65
CA TYR A 38 -0.36 -10.93 -15.79
C TYR A 38 -0.07 -11.32 -14.35
N HIS A 39 -0.85 -12.23 -13.76
CA HIS A 39 -0.62 -12.71 -12.38
C HIS A 39 0.76 -13.33 -12.22
N GLU A 40 1.19 -14.20 -13.12
CA GLU A 40 2.51 -14.84 -13.07
C GLU A 40 3.65 -13.80 -13.09
N LEU A 41 3.52 -12.74 -13.89
CA LEU A 41 4.50 -11.67 -13.94
C LEU A 41 4.49 -10.81 -12.68
N MET A 42 3.31 -10.52 -12.11
CA MET A 42 3.21 -9.77 -10.87
C MET A 42 3.75 -10.56 -9.68
N GLU A 43 3.45 -11.85 -9.58
CA GLU A 43 4.00 -12.74 -8.55
C GLU A 43 5.52 -12.85 -8.61
N LYS A 44 6.08 -12.81 -9.81
CA LYS A 44 7.52 -12.91 -10.00
C LYS A 44 8.27 -11.61 -9.76
N HIS A 45 7.70 -10.48 -10.17
CA HIS A 45 8.47 -9.23 -10.28
C HIS A 45 7.97 -8.10 -9.37
N TRP A 46 6.68 -8.06 -9.03
CA TRP A 46 6.07 -6.99 -8.24
C TRP A 46 5.84 -7.39 -6.78
N ASN A 47 5.11 -8.48 -6.57
CA ASN A 47 4.68 -8.88 -5.23
C ASN A 47 5.86 -9.05 -4.25
N PRO A 48 6.98 -9.71 -4.61
CA PRO A 48 8.08 -9.91 -3.67
C PRO A 48 8.71 -8.60 -3.17
N ILE A 49 8.66 -7.54 -3.98
CA ILE A 49 9.17 -6.23 -3.60
C ILE A 49 8.30 -5.61 -2.51
N PHE A 50 6.98 -5.64 -2.70
CA PHE A 50 6.04 -5.05 -1.77
C PHE A 50 5.85 -5.89 -0.50
N ASP A 51 5.91 -7.22 -0.60
CA ASP A 51 5.97 -8.12 0.56
C ASP A 51 7.15 -7.77 1.46
N LYS A 52 8.32 -7.53 0.88
CA LYS A 52 9.50 -7.09 1.62
C LYS A 52 9.30 -5.72 2.31
N LEU A 53 8.57 -4.79 1.70
CA LEU A 53 8.26 -3.50 2.34
C LEU A 53 7.33 -3.67 3.55
N VAL A 54 6.47 -4.69 3.56
CA VAL A 54 5.68 -5.09 4.74
C VAL A 54 6.57 -5.69 5.81
N ASP A 55 7.45 -6.65 5.45
CA ASP A 55 8.38 -7.26 6.39
C ASP A 55 9.32 -6.23 7.05
N GLU A 56 9.68 -5.18 6.32
CA GLU A 56 10.48 -4.04 6.81
C GLU A 56 9.66 -3.02 7.62
N GLY A 57 8.35 -3.22 7.78
CA GLY A 57 7.47 -2.30 8.52
C GLY A 57 7.22 -0.95 7.82
N LYS A 58 7.45 -0.86 6.53
CA LYS A 58 7.20 0.34 5.71
C LYS A 58 5.76 0.43 5.21
N LEU A 59 5.12 -0.72 5.07
CA LEU A 59 3.69 -0.89 4.83
C LEU A 59 3.12 -1.81 5.90
N ASP A 60 1.83 -1.70 6.19
CA ASP A 60 1.16 -2.55 7.18
C ASP A 60 0.67 -3.86 6.55
N GLU A 61 0.20 -3.80 5.31
CA GLU A 61 -0.36 -4.95 4.59
C GLU A 61 -0.39 -4.65 3.09
N VAL A 62 -0.19 -5.67 2.28
CA VAL A 62 -0.40 -5.63 0.84
C VAL A 62 -1.13 -6.88 0.38
N GLY A 63 -1.83 -6.79 -0.73
CA GLY A 63 -2.47 -7.95 -1.31
C GLY A 63 -3.01 -7.70 -2.71
N THR A 64 -3.35 -8.78 -3.38
CA THR A 64 -3.94 -8.77 -4.72
C THR A 64 -5.30 -9.44 -4.70
N LEU A 65 -6.27 -8.82 -5.32
CA LEU A 65 -7.62 -9.32 -5.51
C LEU A 65 -7.85 -9.58 -7.01
N SER A 66 -8.41 -10.73 -7.32
CA SER A 66 -8.95 -11.03 -8.64
C SER A 66 -10.45 -11.23 -8.48
N HIS A 67 -11.27 -10.61 -9.32
CA HIS A 67 -12.69 -10.74 -9.15
C HIS A 67 -13.17 -12.15 -9.57
N ALA A 68 -14.02 -12.77 -8.75
CA ALA A 68 -14.75 -14.00 -9.11
C ALA A 68 -16.06 -13.66 -9.83
N TRP A 69 -16.67 -12.54 -9.46
CA TRP A 69 -17.89 -11.95 -10.02
C TRP A 69 -17.74 -10.44 -10.02
N GLY A 70 -18.41 -9.77 -10.90
CA GLY A 70 -18.52 -8.33 -10.79
C GLY A 70 -18.28 -7.60 -12.09
N ASP A 71 -17.71 -6.43 -11.94
CA ASP A 71 -17.48 -5.48 -13.00
C ASP A 71 -16.21 -5.77 -13.82
N GLU A 72 -15.88 -4.85 -14.67
CA GLU A 72 -14.73 -4.91 -15.58
C GLU A 72 -13.36 -4.69 -14.90
N TRP A 73 -13.32 -4.25 -13.63
CA TRP A 73 -12.10 -4.07 -12.85
C TRP A 73 -11.67 -5.40 -12.25
N ASN A 74 -11.04 -6.21 -13.08
CA ASN A 74 -10.84 -7.62 -12.80
C ASN A 74 -9.64 -7.95 -11.94
N ILE A 75 -8.74 -7.00 -11.70
CA ILE A 75 -7.60 -7.14 -10.79
C ILE A 75 -7.45 -5.87 -9.94
N ALA A 76 -7.25 -6.05 -8.66
CA ALA A 76 -6.93 -4.95 -7.76
C ALA A 76 -5.77 -5.30 -6.83
N GLY A 77 -4.81 -4.41 -6.70
CA GLY A 77 -3.83 -4.41 -5.61
C GLY A 77 -4.33 -3.53 -4.48
N TYR A 78 -4.10 -3.91 -3.23
CA TYR A 78 -4.34 -3.02 -2.10
C TYR A 78 -3.10 -2.90 -1.23
N TYR A 79 -2.93 -1.73 -0.63
CA TYR A 79 -1.77 -1.37 0.18
C TYR A 79 -2.27 -0.61 1.40
N LYS A 80 -2.01 -1.13 2.59
CA LYS A 80 -2.31 -0.44 3.84
C LYS A 80 -1.06 0.22 4.38
N ALA A 81 -1.19 1.45 4.84
CA ALA A 81 -0.12 2.19 5.48
C ALA A 81 -0.69 3.01 6.64
N LYS A 82 0.17 3.34 7.56
CA LYS A 82 -0.19 4.12 8.75
C LYS A 82 -0.69 5.53 8.39
N ASP A 83 -0.19 6.13 7.30
CA ASP A 83 -0.57 7.43 6.76
C ASP A 83 -0.14 7.57 5.29
N LEU A 84 -0.60 8.64 4.64
CA LEU A 84 -0.30 8.91 3.23
C LEU A 84 1.20 9.09 2.97
N ALA A 85 1.91 9.82 3.83
CA ALA A 85 3.34 10.05 3.65
C ALA A 85 4.16 8.76 3.72
N SER A 86 3.80 7.85 4.63
CA SER A 86 4.41 6.52 4.73
C SER A 86 4.14 5.68 3.49
N PHE A 87 2.90 5.73 2.97
CA PHE A 87 2.56 5.07 1.72
C PHE A 87 3.37 5.61 0.54
N GLU A 88 3.39 6.92 0.33
CA GLU A 88 4.13 7.53 -0.79
C GLU A 88 5.61 7.17 -0.77
N LYS A 89 6.23 7.18 0.42
CA LYS A 89 7.63 6.78 0.57
C LYS A 89 7.86 5.32 0.20
N ALA A 90 7.01 4.41 0.71
CA ALA A 90 7.11 2.98 0.42
C ALA A 90 6.81 2.69 -1.06
N TRP A 91 5.82 3.38 -1.64
CA TRP A 91 5.47 3.26 -3.05
C TRP A 91 6.62 3.64 -3.97
N ASN A 92 7.24 4.80 -3.74
CA ASN A 92 8.37 5.27 -4.52
C ASN A 92 9.55 4.29 -4.43
N GLU A 93 9.88 3.82 -3.23
CA GLU A 93 10.93 2.83 -3.03
C GLU A 93 10.61 1.51 -3.77
N GLY A 94 9.38 1.02 -3.65
CA GLY A 94 8.95 -0.20 -4.32
C GLY A 94 9.00 -0.08 -5.84
N TYR A 95 8.55 1.06 -6.36
CA TYR A 95 8.56 1.33 -7.80
C TYR A 95 9.99 1.44 -8.35
N GLU A 96 10.89 2.11 -7.65
CA GLU A 96 12.32 2.17 -8.02
C GLU A 96 12.93 0.77 -8.07
N LYS A 97 12.73 -0.04 -7.03
CA LYS A 97 13.21 -1.43 -7.00
C LYS A 97 12.64 -2.27 -8.14
N PHE A 98 11.36 -2.11 -8.45
CA PHE A 98 10.74 -2.78 -9.58
C PHE A 98 11.36 -2.34 -10.91
N ALA A 99 11.61 -1.05 -11.09
CA ALA A 99 12.23 -0.51 -12.30
C ALA A 99 13.68 -1.01 -12.49
N GLU A 100 14.42 -1.16 -11.39
CA GLU A 100 15.82 -1.62 -11.40
C GLU A 100 15.93 -3.14 -11.61
N SER A 101 15.06 -3.93 -10.96
CA SER A 101 15.15 -5.39 -10.94
C SER A 101 14.41 -6.08 -12.09
N THR A 102 13.47 -5.38 -12.74
CA THR A 102 12.62 -5.94 -13.79
C THR A 102 13.05 -5.42 -15.16
N PRO A 103 13.39 -6.30 -16.10
CA PRO A 103 13.76 -5.89 -17.47
C PRO A 103 12.69 -5.03 -18.14
N GLN A 104 13.12 -4.05 -18.94
CA GLN A 104 12.21 -3.11 -19.58
C GLN A 104 11.14 -3.78 -20.46
N ASN A 105 11.52 -4.83 -21.20
CA ASN A 105 10.59 -5.58 -22.03
C ASN A 105 9.49 -6.29 -21.19
N VAL A 106 9.83 -6.74 -19.99
CA VAL A 106 8.86 -7.35 -19.05
C VAL A 106 7.91 -6.27 -18.51
N ARG A 107 8.42 -5.12 -18.12
CA ARG A 107 7.61 -3.97 -17.68
C ARG A 107 6.65 -3.51 -18.77
N ASN A 108 7.14 -3.38 -19.99
CA ASN A 108 6.32 -3.04 -21.17
C ASN A 108 5.24 -4.09 -21.40
N LYS A 109 5.56 -5.36 -21.23
CA LYS A 109 4.61 -6.46 -21.38
C LYS A 109 3.50 -6.37 -20.33
N ILE A 110 3.82 -6.16 -19.06
CA ILE A 110 2.84 -5.96 -17.99
C ILE A 110 1.91 -4.79 -18.33
N THR A 111 2.47 -3.65 -18.68
CA THR A 111 1.69 -2.44 -19.02
C THR A 111 0.77 -2.67 -20.21
N SER A 112 1.22 -3.41 -21.23
CA SER A 112 0.43 -3.69 -22.44
C SER A 112 -0.81 -4.56 -22.19
N MET A 113 -0.86 -5.26 -21.06
CA MET A 113 -2.02 -6.08 -20.67
C MET A 113 -3.10 -5.27 -19.95
N ILE A 114 -2.77 -4.07 -19.47
CA ILE A 114 -3.67 -3.18 -18.74
C ILE A 114 -4.38 -2.27 -19.74
N MET A 115 -5.69 -2.39 -19.81
CA MET A 115 -6.54 -1.55 -20.67
C MET A 115 -6.88 -0.23 -20.01
N GLU A 116 -7.19 -0.27 -18.71
CA GLU A 116 -7.55 0.88 -17.90
C GLU A 116 -6.99 0.70 -16.48
N HIS A 117 -6.68 1.81 -15.84
CA HIS A 117 -6.13 1.85 -14.49
C HIS A 117 -6.77 2.98 -13.68
N LYS A 118 -7.03 2.73 -12.40
CA LYS A 118 -7.41 3.77 -11.44
C LYS A 118 -6.90 3.45 -10.05
N ASP A 119 -6.57 4.48 -9.31
CA ASP A 119 -6.21 4.41 -7.89
C ASP A 119 -7.26 5.11 -7.03
N SER A 120 -7.51 4.56 -5.87
CA SER A 120 -8.40 5.13 -4.87
C SER A 120 -7.75 5.05 -3.50
N ILE A 121 -7.83 6.15 -2.75
CA ILE A 121 -7.28 6.23 -1.39
C ILE A 121 -8.44 6.29 -0.41
N TYR A 122 -8.45 5.38 0.55
CA TYR A 122 -9.48 5.28 1.59
C TYR A 122 -8.86 5.52 2.96
N GLN A 123 -9.55 6.23 3.83
CA GLN A 123 -9.27 6.23 5.25
C GLN A 123 -9.93 5.02 5.90
N LEU A 124 -9.17 4.22 6.62
CA LEU A 124 -9.71 3.08 7.35
C LEU A 124 -10.48 3.59 8.58
N LYS A 125 -11.79 3.38 8.61
CA LYS A 125 -12.65 3.83 9.71
C LYS A 125 -12.87 2.77 10.77
N HIS A 126 -12.85 1.50 10.38
CA HIS A 126 -13.00 0.35 11.26
C HIS A 126 -12.33 -0.87 10.68
N SER A 127 -11.64 -1.63 11.51
CA SER A 127 -11.17 -2.98 11.18
C SER A 127 -11.17 -3.84 12.44
N HIS A 128 -11.49 -5.11 12.28
CA HIS A 128 -11.39 -6.13 13.32
C HIS A 128 -10.83 -7.41 12.71
N SER A 129 -9.82 -7.97 13.33
CA SER A 129 -9.22 -9.23 12.89
C SER A 129 -9.16 -10.20 14.05
N ARG A 130 -9.33 -11.49 13.76
CA ARG A 130 -9.07 -12.54 14.75
C ARG A 130 -7.57 -12.56 15.04
N LYS A 131 -7.24 -12.57 16.32
CA LYS A 131 -5.87 -12.79 16.81
C LYS A 131 -5.51 -14.26 16.75
#